data_fd6212befbc4b80cadbccfbb220db07e
#
_entry.id   fd6212befbc4b80cadbccfbb220db07e
#
_cell.length_a   1.000
_cell.length_b   1.000
_cell.length_c   1.000
_cell.angle_alpha   90.00
_cell.angle_beta   90.00
_cell.angle_gamma   90.00
#
_symmetry.space_group_name_H-M   'P 1'
#
loop_
_entity.id
_entity.type
_entity.pdbx_description
1 polymer ?
#
loop_
_entity_poly.entity_id
_entity_poly.type
_entity_poly.pdbx_seq_one_letter_code
_entity_poly.pdbx_strand_id
1 'polypeptide(L)'
;METNKDVYDHLFNQANQLADFVDGDDPYEDRIKKLPELIAIVEQMRTIENENDPNFKRKRFNDIKKFLSFFPGLKTFQTFDDDSSRKAAKLARIKHCGDDEYNGALKGLNALNEQGAGVYLCINETNGAGRKAEDIIKVRAVFADLDGAMLHPVWEYDPSLVVESSTGKFHVYWCVDDEKFMLDGFVQVQESIAAKFSADPKVKDLPRVMRMPGFYHKKHEPYMTRVIYTSDKKYDFKTLSEMFPPAPREQWSAERYKSVDYGQNSQFKGHYGASEGERNCHITKRIGGCLKRGLAWYEIEAEAFKEGMACNPPLSEKEVLAILKSCRRYG
;
A
#
# COMPACT_ATOMS: atom_id res chain seq x y z
N MET A 1 13.27 29.73 27.47
CA MET A 1 12.67 28.53 26.85
C MET A 1 11.49 29.03 26.05
N GLU A 2 11.54 28.87 24.74
CA GLU A 2 10.36 29.14 23.88
C GLU A 2 9.20 28.25 24.32
N THR A 3 8.02 28.84 24.42
CA THR A 3 6.82 28.07 24.70
C THR A 3 6.30 27.43 23.42
N ASN A 4 5.55 26.33 23.52
CA ASN A 4 4.89 25.74 22.35
C ASN A 4 4.03 26.75 21.56
N LYS A 5 3.52 27.77 22.26
CA LYS A 5 2.79 28.87 21.64
C LYS A 5 3.70 29.73 20.76
N ASP A 6 4.88 30.09 21.25
CA ASP A 6 5.83 30.90 20.48
C ASP A 6 6.29 30.17 19.21
N VAL A 7 6.53 28.86 19.33
CA VAL A 7 6.89 27.99 18.19
C VAL A 7 5.72 27.90 17.19
N TYR A 8 4.49 27.73 17.68
CA TYR A 8 3.30 27.68 16.84
C TYR A 8 3.08 28.99 16.07
N ASP A 9 3.17 30.14 16.77
CA ASP A 9 2.98 31.46 16.17
C ASP A 9 4.06 31.73 15.10
N HIS A 10 5.30 31.27 15.32
CA HIS A 10 6.37 31.35 14.33
C HIS A 10 6.08 30.51 13.09
N LEU A 11 5.68 29.26 13.26
CA LEU A 11 5.32 28.36 12.16
C LEU A 11 4.09 28.86 11.39
N PHE A 12 3.11 29.44 12.09
CA PHE A 12 1.91 30.04 11.46
C PHE A 12 2.28 31.18 10.52
N ASN A 13 3.19 32.08 10.95
CA ASN A 13 3.67 33.17 10.11
C ASN A 13 4.44 32.65 8.88
N GLN A 14 5.29 31.63 9.04
CA GLN A 14 5.99 31.01 7.92
C GLN A 14 5.02 30.33 6.94
N ALA A 15 4.00 29.63 7.46
CA ALA A 15 2.99 28.98 6.62
C ALA A 15 2.22 29.98 5.79
N ASN A 16 1.81 31.13 6.37
CA ASN A 16 1.12 32.18 5.64
C ASN A 16 1.98 32.78 4.52
N GLN A 17 3.27 33.08 4.80
CA GLN A 17 4.17 33.60 3.78
C GLN A 17 4.37 32.63 2.61
N LEU A 18 4.47 31.33 2.89
CA LEU A 18 4.59 30.30 1.87
C LEU A 18 3.28 30.07 1.12
N ALA A 19 2.13 30.15 1.81
CA ALA A 19 0.82 30.06 1.19
C ALA A 19 0.58 31.21 0.20
N ASP A 20 0.90 32.44 0.59
CA ASP A 20 0.81 33.62 -0.27
C ASP A 20 1.69 33.45 -1.52
N PHE A 21 2.88 32.85 -1.39
CA PHE A 21 3.75 32.53 -2.53
C PHE A 21 3.16 31.43 -3.41
N VAL A 22 2.60 30.36 -2.81
CA VAL A 22 2.00 29.24 -3.55
C VAL A 22 0.74 29.66 -4.30
N ASP A 23 -0.06 30.57 -3.75
CA ASP A 23 -1.28 31.12 -4.36
C ASP A 23 -1.02 32.36 -5.24
N GLY A 24 0.22 32.87 -5.28
CA GLY A 24 0.62 34.05 -6.03
C GLY A 24 0.74 33.84 -7.56
N ASP A 25 1.13 34.91 -8.25
CA ASP A 25 1.28 34.94 -9.71
C ASP A 25 2.64 34.43 -10.20
N ASP A 26 3.47 33.90 -9.31
CA ASP A 26 4.79 33.36 -9.65
C ASP A 26 4.67 32.16 -10.60
N PRO A 27 5.73 31.83 -11.38
CA PRO A 27 5.72 30.70 -12.29
C PRO A 27 5.33 29.40 -11.58
N TYR A 28 4.44 28.64 -12.19
CA TYR A 28 3.89 27.39 -11.64
C TYR A 28 4.96 26.41 -11.09
N GLU A 29 6.08 26.28 -11.83
CA GLU A 29 7.20 25.41 -11.43
C GLU A 29 7.87 25.87 -10.11
N ASP A 30 7.95 27.15 -9.85
CA ASP A 30 8.55 27.70 -8.63
C ASP A 30 7.59 27.57 -7.44
N ARG A 31 6.30 27.74 -7.67
CA ARG A 31 5.25 27.53 -6.67
C ARG A 31 5.21 26.08 -6.19
N ILE A 32 5.27 25.11 -7.12
CA ILE A 32 5.28 23.68 -6.78
C ILE A 32 6.49 23.29 -5.94
N LYS A 33 7.67 23.89 -6.19
CA LYS A 33 8.88 23.62 -5.40
C LYS A 33 8.72 23.99 -3.92
N LYS A 34 7.86 24.95 -3.60
CA LYS A 34 7.60 25.41 -2.23
C LYS A 34 6.48 24.64 -1.51
N LEU A 35 5.65 23.91 -2.24
CA LEU A 35 4.55 23.14 -1.68
C LEU A 35 4.99 22.09 -0.62
N PRO A 36 6.08 21.33 -0.81
CA PRO A 36 6.56 20.40 0.23
C PRO A 36 6.97 21.09 1.53
N GLU A 37 7.58 22.29 1.44
CA GLU A 37 7.98 23.08 2.60
C GLU A 37 6.75 23.59 3.37
N LEU A 38 5.73 24.09 2.67
CA LEU A 38 4.46 24.51 3.27
C LEU A 38 3.76 23.33 3.96
N ILE A 39 3.71 22.15 3.30
CA ILE A 39 3.13 20.94 3.87
C ILE A 39 3.84 20.58 5.18
N ALA A 40 5.18 20.59 5.19
CA ALA A 40 5.97 20.23 6.37
C ALA A 40 5.70 21.18 7.56
N ILE A 41 5.59 22.49 7.29
CA ILE A 41 5.28 23.50 8.32
C ILE A 41 3.87 23.28 8.88
N VAL A 42 2.87 23.10 8.01
CA VAL A 42 1.48 22.86 8.44
C VAL A 42 1.38 21.62 9.30
N GLU A 43 2.20 20.61 9.05
CA GLU A 43 2.23 19.38 9.84
C GLU A 43 2.89 19.56 11.20
N GLN A 44 3.98 20.33 11.29
CA GLN A 44 4.57 20.71 12.57
C GLN A 44 3.55 21.48 13.41
N MET A 45 2.83 22.44 12.82
CA MET A 45 1.76 23.18 13.50
C MET A 45 0.67 22.23 14.01
N ARG A 46 0.22 21.28 13.19
CA ARG A 46 -0.79 20.27 13.60
C ARG A 46 -0.32 19.42 14.76
N THR A 47 0.97 19.08 14.81
CA THR A 47 1.55 18.32 15.93
C THR A 47 1.48 19.15 17.22
N ILE A 48 1.87 20.42 17.16
CA ILE A 48 1.81 21.33 18.31
C ILE A 48 0.36 21.59 18.77
N GLU A 49 -0.58 21.80 17.82
CA GLU A 49 -2.00 21.92 18.13
C GLU A 49 -2.53 20.65 18.82
N ASN A 50 -2.17 19.48 18.33
CA ASN A 50 -2.60 18.22 18.91
C ASN A 50 -2.08 18.03 20.35
N GLU A 51 -0.85 18.42 20.64
CA GLU A 51 -0.25 18.32 21.96
C GLU A 51 -0.90 19.32 22.95
N ASN A 52 -1.30 20.49 22.47
CA ASN A 52 -1.90 21.57 23.27
C ASN A 52 -3.44 21.48 23.34
N ASP A 53 -4.10 20.70 22.46
CA ASP A 53 -5.55 20.54 22.44
C ASP A 53 -6.03 19.72 23.65
N PRO A 54 -6.77 20.30 24.60
CA PRO A 54 -7.33 19.56 25.74
C PRO A 54 -8.27 18.44 25.31
N ASN A 55 -8.80 18.47 24.08
CA ASN A 55 -9.62 17.42 23.49
C ASN A 55 -8.82 16.39 22.71
N PHE A 56 -7.50 16.53 22.60
CA PHE A 56 -6.66 15.61 21.80
C PHE A 56 -6.89 14.13 22.13
N LYS A 57 -6.90 13.77 23.41
CA LYS A 57 -7.18 12.41 23.87
C LYS A 57 -8.58 11.94 23.46
N ARG A 58 -9.56 12.83 23.49
CA ARG A 58 -10.94 12.54 23.08
C ARG A 58 -11.04 12.36 21.56
N LYS A 59 -10.42 13.25 20.79
CA LYS A 59 -10.37 13.17 19.31
C LYS A 59 -9.71 11.87 18.84
N ARG A 60 -8.55 11.57 19.39
CA ARG A 60 -7.82 10.32 19.16
C ARG A 60 -8.67 9.08 19.44
N PHE A 61 -9.36 9.08 20.59
CA PHE A 61 -10.23 7.96 20.98
C PHE A 61 -11.45 7.84 20.06
N ASN A 62 -12.01 8.95 19.61
CA ASN A 62 -13.10 8.96 18.64
C ASN A 62 -12.67 8.38 17.28
N ASP A 63 -11.47 8.69 16.81
CA ASP A 63 -10.92 8.12 15.58
C ASP A 63 -10.76 6.60 15.70
N ILE A 64 -10.24 6.10 16.83
CA ILE A 64 -10.15 4.67 17.11
C ILE A 64 -11.54 4.02 17.06
N LYS A 65 -12.51 4.58 17.81
CA LYS A 65 -13.89 4.05 17.86
C LYS A 65 -14.52 4.05 16.48
N LYS A 66 -14.39 5.16 15.75
CA LYS A 66 -14.95 5.31 14.41
C LYS A 66 -14.35 4.30 13.44
N PHE A 67 -13.04 4.13 13.45
CA PHE A 67 -12.37 3.13 12.64
C PHE A 67 -12.85 1.71 12.94
N LEU A 68 -12.87 1.33 14.23
CA LEU A 68 -13.26 -0.01 14.64
C LEU A 68 -14.73 -0.34 14.36
N SER A 69 -15.62 0.66 14.32
CA SER A 69 -17.04 0.45 13.98
C SER A 69 -17.27 -0.01 12.54
N PHE A 70 -16.31 0.24 11.63
CA PHE A 70 -16.36 -0.27 10.25
C PHE A 70 -16.03 -1.77 10.15
N PHE A 71 -15.40 -2.33 11.18
CA PHE A 71 -14.94 -3.73 11.19
C PHE A 71 -15.54 -4.48 12.38
N PRO A 72 -16.86 -4.75 12.39
CA PRO A 72 -17.53 -5.46 13.49
C PRO A 72 -17.01 -6.90 13.65
N GLY A 73 -17.25 -7.51 14.81
CA GLY A 73 -16.83 -8.86 15.16
C GLY A 73 -15.44 -8.88 15.83
N LEU A 74 -14.76 -10.01 15.79
CA LEU A 74 -13.48 -10.21 16.46
C LEU A 74 -12.40 -9.26 15.92
N LYS A 75 -11.77 -8.51 16.82
CA LYS A 75 -10.63 -7.64 16.50
C LYS A 75 -9.34 -8.41 16.69
N THR A 76 -8.51 -8.43 15.66
CA THR A 76 -7.16 -9.00 15.72
C THR A 76 -6.15 -7.88 15.52
N PHE A 77 -5.64 -7.37 16.62
CA PHE A 77 -4.58 -6.36 16.62
C PHE A 77 -3.22 -7.00 16.41
N GLN A 78 -2.37 -6.30 15.70
CA GLN A 78 -0.96 -6.65 15.51
C GLN A 78 -0.11 -5.43 15.80
N THR A 79 1.00 -5.63 16.49
CA THR A 79 2.04 -4.62 16.63
C THR A 79 3.37 -5.10 16.04
N PHE A 80 4.14 -4.16 15.51
CA PHE A 80 5.50 -4.39 15.04
C PHE A 80 6.37 -3.21 15.48
N ASP A 81 7.68 -3.42 15.60
CA ASP A 81 8.59 -2.31 15.75
C ASP A 81 8.58 -1.44 14.49
N ASP A 82 8.31 -0.15 14.66
CA ASP A 82 8.36 0.80 13.54
C ASP A 82 9.81 1.09 13.11
N ASP A 83 10.78 0.91 14.00
CA ASP A 83 12.19 1.01 13.67
C ASP A 83 12.70 -0.28 13.03
N SER A 84 12.84 -0.24 11.70
CA SER A 84 13.30 -1.38 10.91
C SER A 84 14.76 -1.79 11.23
N SER A 85 15.57 -0.90 11.81
CA SER A 85 16.95 -1.18 12.22
C SER A 85 17.00 -1.95 13.55
N ARG A 86 16.09 -1.63 14.47
CA ARG A 86 16.01 -2.22 15.80
C ARG A 86 15.34 -3.59 15.80
N LYS A 87 14.19 -3.75 15.10
CA LYS A 87 13.38 -4.97 15.00
C LYS A 87 13.18 -5.69 16.35
N ALA A 88 12.80 -4.94 17.38
CA ALA A 88 12.64 -5.49 18.72
C ALA A 88 11.48 -6.48 18.79
N ALA A 89 11.78 -7.79 18.91
CA ALA A 89 10.78 -8.86 18.96
C ALA A 89 9.76 -8.67 20.09
N LYS A 90 10.13 -8.02 21.20
CA LYS A 90 9.22 -7.69 22.31
C LYS A 90 8.06 -6.76 21.92
N LEU A 91 8.21 -6.00 20.82
CA LEU A 91 7.20 -5.10 20.30
C LEU A 91 6.26 -5.77 19.28
N ALA A 92 6.60 -6.99 18.82
CA ALA A 92 5.73 -7.76 17.92
C ALA A 92 4.75 -8.59 18.75
N ARG A 93 3.46 -8.20 18.76
CA ARG A 93 2.40 -8.86 19.54
C ARG A 93 1.16 -9.02 18.70
N ILE A 94 0.43 -10.12 18.92
CA ILE A 94 -0.93 -10.33 18.43
C ILE A 94 -1.86 -10.30 19.63
N LYS A 95 -3.00 -9.62 19.49
CA LYS A 95 -4.06 -9.59 20.49
C LYS A 95 -5.40 -9.73 19.82
N HIS A 96 -6.16 -10.75 20.23
CA HIS A 96 -7.54 -10.95 19.83
C HIS A 96 -8.47 -10.47 20.96
N CYS A 97 -9.57 -9.82 20.59
CA CYS A 97 -10.63 -9.45 21.55
C CYS A 97 -11.95 -9.20 20.82
N GLY A 98 -13.05 -9.41 21.52
CA GLY A 98 -14.40 -9.11 21.03
C GLY A 98 -14.68 -7.61 20.90
N ASP A 99 -15.81 -7.27 20.30
CA ASP A 99 -16.25 -5.88 20.13
C ASP A 99 -16.38 -5.11 21.44
N ASP A 100 -16.82 -5.74 22.50
CA ASP A 100 -17.02 -5.11 23.81
C ASP A 100 -15.73 -5.03 24.65
N GLU A 101 -14.69 -5.77 24.25
CA GLU A 101 -13.45 -5.94 25.04
C GLU A 101 -12.29 -5.06 24.55
N TYR A 102 -12.36 -4.49 23.34
CA TYR A 102 -11.21 -3.80 22.74
C TYR A 102 -10.72 -2.60 23.58
N ASN A 103 -11.60 -1.96 24.35
CA ASN A 103 -11.21 -0.85 25.24
C ASN A 103 -10.14 -1.28 26.25
N GLY A 104 -10.21 -2.51 26.75
CA GLY A 104 -9.19 -3.10 27.63
C GLY A 104 -7.84 -3.30 26.92
N ALA A 105 -7.87 -3.67 25.63
CA ALA A 105 -6.68 -3.85 24.82
C ALA A 105 -5.98 -2.53 24.51
N LEU A 106 -6.70 -1.41 24.37
CA LEU A 106 -6.16 -0.10 23.98
C LEU A 106 -5.05 0.39 24.92
N LYS A 107 -5.14 0.12 26.24
CA LYS A 107 -4.08 0.51 27.19
C LYS A 107 -2.75 -0.17 26.87
N GLY A 108 -2.76 -1.48 26.60
CA GLY A 108 -1.56 -2.23 26.23
C GLY A 108 -1.01 -1.82 24.87
N LEU A 109 -1.89 -1.61 23.88
CA LEU A 109 -1.50 -1.13 22.56
C LEU A 109 -0.86 0.26 22.62
N ASN A 110 -1.40 1.15 23.47
CA ASN A 110 -0.82 2.47 23.70
C ASN A 110 0.58 2.39 24.30
N ALA A 111 0.75 1.57 25.33
CA ALA A 111 2.06 1.38 25.97
C ALA A 111 3.10 0.81 25.00
N LEU A 112 2.70 -0.06 24.06
CA LEU A 112 3.58 -0.55 23.00
C LEU A 112 3.90 0.54 21.97
N ASN A 113 2.89 1.36 21.58
CA ASN A 113 3.11 2.48 20.67
C ASN A 113 4.04 3.54 21.26
N GLU A 114 3.94 3.84 22.56
CA GLU A 114 4.87 4.72 23.27
C GLU A 114 6.31 4.21 23.18
N GLN A 115 6.52 2.89 23.25
CA GLN A 115 7.82 2.23 23.11
C GLN A 115 8.35 2.16 21.67
N GLY A 116 7.57 2.62 20.68
CA GLY A 116 7.96 2.67 19.26
C GLY A 116 7.36 1.56 18.41
N ALA A 117 6.33 0.86 18.89
CA ALA A 117 5.61 -0.08 18.05
C ALA A 117 4.57 0.63 17.19
N GLY A 118 4.48 0.28 15.91
CA GLY A 118 3.31 0.55 15.09
C GLY A 118 2.14 -0.36 15.50
N VAL A 119 0.92 0.18 15.50
CA VAL A 119 -0.30 -0.55 15.85
C VAL A 119 -1.15 -0.74 14.61
N TYR A 120 -1.59 -1.98 14.39
CA TYR A 120 -2.31 -2.40 13.19
C TYR A 120 -3.55 -3.22 13.57
N LEU A 121 -4.57 -3.20 12.71
CA LEU A 121 -5.70 -4.11 12.75
C LEU A 121 -5.63 -5.07 11.54
N CYS A 122 -5.87 -6.36 11.76
CA CYS A 122 -6.22 -7.28 10.68
C CYS A 122 -7.59 -6.87 10.14
N ILE A 123 -7.64 -6.43 8.88
CA ILE A 123 -8.87 -5.85 8.32
C ILE A 123 -9.96 -6.90 8.20
N ASN A 124 -9.63 -8.08 7.67
CA ASN A 124 -10.54 -9.21 7.60
C ASN A 124 -10.63 -9.93 8.96
N GLU A 125 -11.78 -10.52 9.24
CA GLU A 125 -12.03 -11.17 10.51
C GLU A 125 -11.31 -12.52 10.60
N THR A 126 -10.66 -12.76 11.74
CA THR A 126 -10.00 -14.04 12.03
C THR A 126 -10.86 -14.92 12.93
N ASN A 127 -10.53 -16.22 13.00
CA ASN A 127 -11.10 -17.18 13.95
C ASN A 127 -10.58 -17.02 15.39
N GLY A 128 -9.63 -16.08 15.64
CA GLY A 128 -9.01 -15.87 16.95
C GLY A 128 -7.85 -16.83 17.27
N ALA A 129 -7.54 -17.78 16.43
CA ALA A 129 -6.43 -18.72 16.64
C ALA A 129 -5.08 -18.14 16.17
N GLY A 130 -5.11 -17.26 15.18
CA GLY A 130 -3.91 -16.66 14.62
C GLY A 130 -4.21 -15.58 13.59
N ARG A 131 -3.23 -15.36 12.69
CA ARG A 131 -3.34 -14.37 11.61
C ARG A 131 -2.66 -14.88 10.34
N LYS A 132 -2.97 -16.10 9.95
CA LYS A 132 -2.62 -16.67 8.65
C LYS A 132 -3.84 -16.62 7.71
N ALA A 133 -3.66 -16.96 6.45
CA ALA A 133 -4.77 -17.00 5.48
C ALA A 133 -5.87 -17.98 5.91
N GLU A 134 -5.50 -19.12 6.45
CA GLU A 134 -6.39 -20.15 7.00
C GLU A 134 -7.19 -19.72 8.24
N ASP A 135 -6.71 -18.68 8.93
CA ASP A 135 -7.39 -18.13 10.11
C ASP A 135 -8.47 -17.10 9.74
N ILE A 136 -8.53 -16.66 8.48
CA ILE A 136 -9.52 -15.67 8.04
C ILE A 136 -10.85 -16.36 7.75
N ILE A 137 -11.90 -15.86 8.42
CA ILE A 137 -13.25 -16.42 8.30
C ILE A 137 -14.24 -15.50 7.59
N LYS A 138 -13.92 -14.19 7.48
CA LYS A 138 -14.82 -13.21 6.85
C LYS A 138 -14.04 -12.06 6.24
N VAL A 139 -14.38 -11.67 5.00
CA VAL A 139 -13.92 -10.42 4.39
C VAL A 139 -14.78 -9.28 4.92
N ARG A 140 -14.18 -8.24 5.48
CA ARG A 140 -14.86 -7.05 6.00
C ARG A 140 -14.64 -5.82 5.14
N ALA A 141 -13.58 -5.78 4.36
CA ALA A 141 -13.33 -4.75 3.38
C ALA A 141 -12.32 -5.20 2.33
N VAL A 142 -12.38 -4.57 1.16
CA VAL A 142 -11.26 -4.47 0.23
C VAL A 142 -10.63 -3.08 0.40
N PHE A 143 -9.35 -2.92 0.05
CA PHE A 143 -8.60 -1.72 0.42
C PHE A 143 -7.45 -1.40 -0.52
N ALA A 144 -7.04 -0.14 -0.54
CA ALA A 144 -5.83 0.34 -1.20
C ALA A 144 -4.84 0.91 -0.17
N ASP A 145 -3.55 0.65 -0.36
CA ASP A 145 -2.44 1.32 0.34
C ASP A 145 -1.76 2.27 -0.66
N LEU A 146 -2.08 3.56 -0.52
CA LEU A 146 -1.58 4.62 -1.40
C LEU A 146 -0.27 5.19 -0.81
N ASP A 147 0.81 4.43 -0.91
CA ASP A 147 2.15 4.86 -0.49
C ASP A 147 2.81 5.68 -1.61
N GLY A 148 2.44 6.96 -1.70
CA GLY A 148 2.90 7.90 -2.73
C GLY A 148 2.01 8.00 -3.97
N ALA A 149 0.94 7.20 -4.08
CA ALA A 149 -0.07 7.35 -5.12
C ALA A 149 -1.10 8.44 -4.76
N MET A 150 -1.69 9.09 -5.78
CA MET A 150 -2.66 10.16 -5.58
C MET A 150 -3.98 9.65 -5.01
N LEU A 151 -4.53 10.37 -4.03
CA LEU A 151 -5.84 10.08 -3.45
C LEU A 151 -7.01 10.49 -4.37
N HIS A 152 -6.84 11.52 -5.20
CA HIS A 152 -7.93 12.11 -5.99
C HIS A 152 -8.74 11.10 -6.83
N PRO A 153 -8.13 10.14 -7.56
CA PRO A 153 -8.90 9.19 -8.38
C PRO A 153 -9.81 8.25 -7.58
N VAL A 154 -9.55 8.10 -6.27
CA VAL A 154 -10.32 7.21 -5.40
C VAL A 154 -11.74 7.72 -5.14
N TRP A 155 -11.94 9.03 -5.15
CA TRP A 155 -13.24 9.65 -4.84
C TRP A 155 -14.34 9.30 -5.84
N GLU A 156 -14.00 8.96 -7.08
CA GLU A 156 -14.94 8.47 -8.08
C GLU A 156 -15.55 7.11 -7.73
N TYR A 157 -14.93 6.40 -6.78
CA TYR A 157 -15.30 5.04 -6.34
C TYR A 157 -15.93 5.02 -4.95
N ASP A 158 -16.33 6.17 -4.43
CA ASP A 158 -17.09 6.33 -3.19
C ASP A 158 -16.58 5.46 -2.01
N PRO A 159 -15.37 5.65 -1.50
CA PRO A 159 -14.84 4.82 -0.43
C PRO A 159 -15.71 4.90 0.84
N SER A 160 -15.73 3.81 1.62
CA SER A 160 -16.41 3.79 2.93
C SER A 160 -15.60 4.54 4.00
N LEU A 161 -14.28 4.45 3.92
CA LEU A 161 -13.38 4.98 4.94
C LEU A 161 -12.03 5.33 4.32
N VAL A 162 -11.46 6.48 4.71
CA VAL A 162 -10.09 6.88 4.36
C VAL A 162 -9.34 7.25 5.62
N VAL A 163 -8.15 6.67 5.77
CA VAL A 163 -7.22 6.91 6.88
C VAL A 163 -5.93 7.50 6.32
N GLU A 164 -5.46 8.59 6.87
CA GLU A 164 -4.12 9.09 6.60
C GLU A 164 -3.14 8.41 7.56
N SER A 165 -2.30 7.54 7.02
CA SER A 165 -1.36 6.70 7.77
C SER A 165 -0.03 7.39 8.09
N SER A 166 0.37 8.31 7.25
CA SER A 166 1.44 9.30 7.41
C SER A 166 1.21 10.39 6.38
N THR A 167 2.00 11.45 6.42
CA THR A 167 1.89 12.59 5.52
C THR A 167 1.74 12.17 4.07
N GLY A 168 0.57 12.51 3.47
CA GLY A 168 0.29 12.24 2.06
C GLY A 168 0.21 10.75 1.71
N LYS A 169 0.11 9.84 2.69
CA LYS A 169 -0.07 8.40 2.49
C LYS A 169 -1.39 7.95 3.09
N PHE A 170 -2.16 7.23 2.30
CA PHE A 170 -3.54 6.93 2.63
C PHE A 170 -3.85 5.44 2.54
N HIS A 171 -4.66 4.97 3.49
CA HIS A 171 -5.35 3.70 3.39
C HIS A 171 -6.82 3.97 3.06
N VAL A 172 -7.30 3.38 2.00
CA VAL A 172 -8.67 3.54 1.52
C VAL A 172 -9.39 2.21 1.62
N TYR A 173 -10.65 2.23 2.07
CA TYR A 173 -11.41 1.01 2.30
C TYR A 173 -12.78 1.09 1.65
N TRP A 174 -13.19 0.00 1.03
CA TRP A 174 -14.56 -0.28 0.62
C TRP A 174 -15.07 -1.41 1.49
N CYS A 175 -15.94 -1.07 2.44
CA CYS A 175 -16.43 -2.03 3.44
C CYS A 175 -17.43 -2.98 2.80
N VAL A 176 -17.37 -4.24 3.19
CA VAL A 176 -18.20 -5.32 2.65
C VAL A 176 -19.38 -5.56 3.58
N ASP A 177 -20.57 -5.63 3.02
CA ASP A 177 -21.82 -6.05 3.68
C ASP A 177 -22.39 -7.28 2.96
N ASP A 178 -21.54 -8.29 2.82
CA ASP A 178 -21.91 -9.53 2.14
C ASP A 178 -21.34 -10.72 2.92
N GLU A 179 -22.25 -11.46 3.59
CA GLU A 179 -21.87 -12.67 4.32
C GLU A 179 -21.36 -13.78 3.40
N LYS A 180 -21.66 -13.67 2.10
CA LYS A 180 -21.27 -14.63 1.06
C LYS A 180 -20.04 -14.19 0.29
N PHE A 181 -19.39 -13.09 0.69
CA PHE A 181 -18.17 -12.66 0.00
C PHE A 181 -17.13 -13.80 0.02
N MET A 182 -16.89 -14.37 -1.14
CA MET A 182 -16.01 -15.52 -1.26
C MET A 182 -14.56 -15.11 -1.03
N LEU A 183 -13.89 -15.78 -0.09
CA LEU A 183 -12.47 -15.56 0.21
C LEU A 183 -11.60 -15.67 -1.07
N ASP A 184 -11.96 -16.56 -1.98
CA ASP A 184 -11.25 -16.79 -3.25
C ASP A 184 -11.33 -15.58 -4.20
N GLY A 185 -12.39 -14.78 -4.15
CA GLY A 185 -12.56 -13.56 -4.97
C GLY A 185 -11.76 -12.36 -4.47
N PHE A 186 -11.37 -12.36 -3.20
CA PHE A 186 -10.71 -11.25 -2.54
C PHE A 186 -9.41 -10.83 -3.24
N VAL A 187 -8.52 -11.77 -3.52
CA VAL A 187 -7.21 -11.49 -4.13
C VAL A 187 -7.36 -10.83 -5.50
N GLN A 188 -8.33 -11.29 -6.29
CA GLN A 188 -8.58 -10.73 -7.63
C GLN A 188 -9.03 -9.27 -7.56
N VAL A 189 -9.97 -8.94 -6.67
CA VAL A 189 -10.43 -7.56 -6.47
C VAL A 189 -9.29 -6.68 -5.95
N GLN A 190 -8.48 -7.18 -5.00
CA GLN A 190 -7.32 -6.45 -4.48
C GLN A 190 -6.26 -6.17 -5.55
N GLU A 191 -5.98 -7.12 -6.43
CA GLU A 191 -5.05 -6.91 -7.56
C GLU A 191 -5.58 -5.83 -8.51
N SER A 192 -6.89 -5.82 -8.78
CA SER A 192 -7.54 -4.81 -9.62
C SER A 192 -7.49 -3.42 -8.99
N ILE A 193 -7.74 -3.31 -7.68
CA ILE A 193 -7.62 -2.06 -6.92
C ILE A 193 -6.17 -1.53 -6.97
N ALA A 194 -5.20 -2.40 -6.70
CA ALA A 194 -3.78 -2.01 -6.72
C ALA A 194 -3.36 -1.51 -8.11
N ALA A 195 -3.77 -2.19 -9.17
CA ALA A 195 -3.48 -1.77 -10.55
C ALA A 195 -4.15 -0.44 -10.92
N LYS A 196 -5.42 -0.26 -10.50
CA LYS A 196 -6.23 0.91 -10.85
C LYS A 196 -5.70 2.20 -10.21
N PHE A 197 -5.31 2.14 -8.95
CA PHE A 197 -4.88 3.31 -8.18
C PHE A 197 -3.35 3.41 -8.02
N SER A 198 -2.57 2.58 -8.70
CA SER A 198 -1.12 2.50 -8.49
C SER A 198 -0.74 2.28 -7.02
N ALA A 199 -1.59 1.54 -6.29
CA ALA A 199 -1.38 1.19 -4.90
C ALA A 199 -0.34 0.06 -4.74
N ASP A 200 0.14 -0.19 -3.50
CA ASP A 200 1.12 -1.25 -3.26
C ASP A 200 0.58 -2.63 -3.68
N PRO A 201 1.13 -3.26 -4.74
CA PRO A 201 0.65 -4.55 -5.26
C PRO A 201 0.90 -5.73 -4.30
N LYS A 202 1.68 -5.52 -3.22
CA LYS A 202 1.89 -6.52 -2.17
C LYS A 202 0.73 -6.58 -1.17
N VAL A 203 -0.14 -5.57 -1.18
CA VAL A 203 -1.28 -5.43 -0.27
C VAL A 203 -2.49 -6.17 -0.83
N LYS A 204 -2.41 -7.52 -0.90
CA LYS A 204 -3.44 -8.37 -1.52
C LYS A 204 -3.73 -9.67 -0.76
N ASP A 205 -3.14 -9.88 0.38
CA ASP A 205 -3.33 -11.08 1.19
C ASP A 205 -4.50 -10.91 2.17
N LEU A 206 -5.28 -11.96 2.35
CA LEU A 206 -6.43 -12.01 3.27
C LEU A 206 -6.10 -11.55 4.69
N PRO A 207 -4.99 -11.98 5.32
CA PRO A 207 -4.64 -11.59 6.69
C PRO A 207 -3.93 -10.24 6.77
N ARG A 208 -4.15 -9.35 5.80
CA ARG A 208 -3.51 -8.03 5.77
C ARG A 208 -3.85 -7.21 7.01
N VAL A 209 -2.81 -6.65 7.60
CA VAL A 209 -2.95 -5.65 8.65
C VAL A 209 -2.71 -4.26 8.10
N MET A 210 -3.56 -3.32 8.51
CA MET A 210 -3.46 -1.92 8.15
C MET A 210 -3.28 -1.09 9.41
N ARG A 211 -2.52 0.00 9.31
CA ARG A 211 -2.21 0.86 10.44
C ARG A 211 -3.48 1.50 11.02
N MET A 212 -3.61 1.44 12.32
CA MET A 212 -4.77 2.00 13.03
C MET A 212 -4.66 3.50 13.22
N PRO A 213 -5.73 4.25 12.96
CA PRO A 213 -5.82 5.65 13.39
C PRO A 213 -5.80 5.77 14.92
N GLY A 214 -5.41 6.94 15.42
CA GLY A 214 -5.29 7.21 16.85
C GLY A 214 -4.01 6.65 17.49
N PHE A 215 -3.06 6.14 16.71
CA PHE A 215 -1.73 5.73 17.15
C PHE A 215 -0.65 6.40 16.33
N TYR A 216 0.48 6.67 16.94
CA TYR A 216 1.61 7.26 16.24
C TYR A 216 2.28 6.27 15.30
N HIS A 217 2.51 6.69 14.06
CA HIS A 217 3.43 6.09 13.13
C HIS A 217 4.84 6.63 13.43
N LYS A 218 5.76 5.78 13.88
CA LYS A 218 7.08 6.18 14.40
C LYS A 218 8.25 5.69 13.53
N LYS A 219 7.98 5.36 12.27
CA LYS A 219 9.04 4.92 11.34
C LYS A 219 10.04 6.05 11.01
N HIS A 220 9.53 7.26 10.99
CA HIS A 220 10.26 8.51 10.80
C HIS A 220 9.81 9.48 11.88
N GLU A 221 9.67 10.76 11.57
CA GLU A 221 9.04 11.71 12.49
C GLU A 221 7.65 11.19 12.92
N PRO A 222 7.36 11.22 14.23
CA PRO A 222 6.11 10.69 14.75
C PRO A 222 4.89 11.36 14.13
N TYR A 223 4.06 10.61 13.45
CA TYR A 223 2.84 11.09 12.81
C TYR A 223 1.60 10.43 13.43
N MET A 224 0.62 11.25 13.88
CA MET A 224 -0.64 10.71 14.40
C MET A 224 -1.54 10.26 13.23
N THR A 225 -1.67 8.94 13.05
CA THR A 225 -2.57 8.34 12.08
C THR A 225 -4.02 8.74 12.39
N ARG A 226 -4.80 9.16 11.40
CA ARG A 226 -6.14 9.72 11.62
C ARG A 226 -7.15 9.29 10.56
N VAL A 227 -8.43 9.28 10.94
CA VAL A 227 -9.54 9.16 10.00
C VAL A 227 -9.78 10.52 9.35
N ILE A 228 -9.74 10.58 8.00
CA ILE A 228 -10.00 11.83 7.26
C ILE A 228 -11.33 11.82 6.53
N TYR A 229 -11.90 10.65 6.26
CA TYR A 229 -13.20 10.54 5.62
C TYR A 229 -13.93 9.26 6.05
N THR A 230 -15.25 9.34 6.13
CA THR A 230 -16.12 8.19 6.34
C THR A 230 -17.46 8.37 5.63
N SER A 231 -18.01 7.28 5.10
CA SER A 231 -19.39 7.18 4.61
C SER A 231 -20.02 5.89 5.12
N ASP A 232 -21.35 5.82 5.10
CA ASP A 232 -22.07 4.61 5.51
C ASP A 232 -22.20 3.59 4.36
N LYS A 233 -21.51 3.84 3.23
CA LYS A 233 -21.55 2.95 2.06
C LYS A 233 -20.90 1.62 2.38
N LYS A 234 -21.58 0.56 1.97
CA LYS A 234 -21.11 -0.81 2.02
C LYS A 234 -21.39 -1.48 0.68
N TYR A 235 -20.67 -2.52 0.37
CA TYR A 235 -20.64 -3.13 -0.94
C TYR A 235 -20.78 -4.64 -0.85
N ASP A 236 -21.51 -5.23 -1.79
CA ASP A 236 -21.46 -6.66 -2.04
C ASP A 236 -20.31 -7.02 -3.00
N PHE A 237 -20.02 -8.31 -3.11
CA PHE A 237 -18.96 -8.81 -3.98
C PHE A 237 -19.18 -8.49 -5.46
N LYS A 238 -20.43 -8.55 -5.92
CA LYS A 238 -20.78 -8.28 -7.32
C LYS A 238 -20.44 -6.84 -7.67
N THR A 239 -20.92 -5.90 -6.87
CA THR A 239 -20.67 -4.46 -7.04
C THR A 239 -19.17 -4.17 -7.06
N LEU A 240 -18.40 -4.73 -6.12
CA LEU A 240 -16.94 -4.52 -6.06
C LEU A 240 -16.23 -5.12 -7.27
N SER A 241 -16.70 -6.27 -7.79
CA SER A 241 -16.14 -6.89 -8.98
C SER A 241 -16.44 -6.09 -10.26
N GLU A 242 -17.59 -5.40 -10.30
CA GLU A 242 -17.95 -4.49 -11.38
C GLU A 242 -17.20 -3.16 -11.30
N MET A 243 -16.98 -2.61 -10.10
CA MET A 243 -16.19 -1.40 -9.85
C MET A 243 -14.70 -1.60 -10.14
N PHE A 244 -14.20 -2.79 -9.80
CA PHE A 244 -12.80 -3.19 -9.93
C PHE A 244 -12.70 -4.47 -10.76
N PRO A 245 -13.05 -4.42 -12.04
CA PRO A 245 -12.95 -5.59 -12.90
C PRO A 245 -11.48 -6.02 -12.99
N PRO A 246 -11.21 -7.33 -13.12
CA PRO A 246 -9.86 -7.79 -13.37
C PRO A 246 -9.35 -7.08 -14.61
N ALA A 247 -8.11 -6.60 -14.54
CA ALA A 247 -7.47 -6.09 -15.74
C ALA A 247 -7.64 -7.13 -16.85
N PRO A 248 -8.04 -6.71 -18.07
CA PRO A 248 -8.13 -7.64 -19.17
C PRO A 248 -6.80 -8.40 -19.16
N ARG A 249 -6.86 -9.72 -19.05
CA ARG A 249 -5.69 -10.53 -19.35
C ARG A 249 -5.35 -10.17 -20.77
N GLU A 250 -4.31 -9.35 -20.95
CA GLU A 250 -3.80 -9.09 -22.29
C GLU A 250 -3.57 -10.47 -22.87
N GLN A 251 -4.43 -10.84 -23.81
CA GLN A 251 -4.23 -12.10 -24.52
C GLN A 251 -2.85 -11.97 -25.15
N TRP A 252 -1.93 -12.77 -24.65
CA TRP A 252 -0.60 -12.83 -25.21
C TRP A 252 -0.73 -13.17 -26.70
N SER A 253 -0.66 -12.17 -27.55
CA SER A 253 -0.55 -12.36 -28.97
C SER A 253 0.92 -12.33 -29.32
N ALA A 254 1.41 -13.44 -29.84
CA ALA A 254 2.76 -13.51 -30.42
C ALA A 254 3.05 -12.36 -31.42
N GLU A 255 2.02 -11.73 -31.93
CA GLU A 255 2.08 -10.57 -32.84
C GLU A 255 2.55 -9.29 -32.18
N ARG A 256 2.25 -9.05 -30.88
CA ARG A 256 2.70 -7.86 -30.14
C ARG A 256 4.22 -7.79 -30.03
N TYR A 257 4.87 -8.94 -29.94
CA TYR A 257 6.33 -9.04 -29.84
C TYR A 257 7.02 -9.18 -31.18
N LYS A 258 6.27 -9.45 -32.28
CA LYS A 258 6.80 -9.46 -33.66
C LYS A 258 7.00 -8.07 -34.22
N SER A 259 6.29 -7.03 -33.71
CA SER A 259 6.31 -5.67 -34.25
C SER A 259 7.36 -4.75 -33.63
N VAL A 260 8.11 -5.19 -32.62
CA VAL A 260 9.27 -4.42 -32.12
C VAL A 260 10.44 -4.71 -33.04
N ASP A 261 10.52 -3.93 -34.12
CA ASP A 261 11.70 -3.90 -35.00
C ASP A 261 12.85 -3.21 -34.25
N TYR A 262 13.62 -4.00 -33.53
CA TYR A 262 14.91 -3.56 -33.03
C TYR A 262 15.84 -3.43 -34.23
N GLY A 263 15.94 -2.21 -34.74
CA GLY A 263 16.83 -1.87 -35.84
C GLY A 263 18.18 -2.59 -35.76
N GLN A 264 18.74 -2.93 -36.87
CA GLN A 264 19.89 -3.83 -37.18
C GLN A 264 21.19 -3.62 -36.37
N ASN A 265 21.17 -2.98 -35.19
CA ASN A 265 22.35 -2.67 -34.38
C ASN A 265 22.52 -3.53 -33.12
N SER A 266 21.90 -4.71 -33.03
CA SER A 266 22.23 -5.64 -31.95
C SER A 266 23.48 -6.45 -32.36
N GLN A 267 24.63 -6.14 -31.77
CA GLN A 267 25.87 -6.92 -31.85
C GLN A 267 25.74 -8.31 -31.15
N PHE A 268 24.58 -8.94 -31.17
CA PHE A 268 24.36 -10.27 -30.64
C PHE A 268 24.33 -11.32 -31.75
N LYS A 269 25.50 -11.81 -32.12
CA LYS A 269 25.66 -13.10 -32.79
C LYS A 269 25.61 -14.21 -31.74
N GLY A 270 24.41 -14.67 -31.36
CA GLY A 270 24.20 -15.80 -30.46
C GLY A 270 23.01 -16.62 -30.94
N HIS A 271 23.09 -17.92 -30.81
CA HIS A 271 21.97 -18.82 -31.12
C HIS A 271 20.76 -18.44 -30.29
N TYR A 272 19.62 -18.21 -30.94
CA TYR A 272 18.33 -17.99 -30.29
C TYR A 272 17.75 -19.33 -29.87
N GLY A 273 17.29 -19.43 -28.62
CA GLY A 273 16.61 -20.59 -28.07
C GLY A 273 17.54 -21.69 -27.54
N ALA A 274 16.94 -22.64 -26.83
CA ALA A 274 17.59 -23.80 -26.24
C ALA A 274 16.72 -25.06 -26.36
N SER A 275 17.33 -26.25 -26.26
CA SER A 275 16.65 -27.53 -26.29
C SER A 275 15.99 -27.84 -24.94
N GLU A 276 15.10 -28.85 -24.94
CA GLU A 276 14.45 -29.33 -23.74
C GLU A 276 15.48 -29.69 -22.65
N GLY A 277 15.19 -29.27 -21.40
CA GLY A 277 16.13 -29.44 -20.27
C GLY A 277 17.02 -28.20 -20.01
N GLU A 278 17.36 -27.41 -21.02
CA GLU A 278 18.25 -26.25 -20.90
C GLU A 278 17.51 -24.91 -21.00
N ARG A 279 16.22 -24.90 -21.42
CA ARG A 279 15.43 -23.73 -21.77
C ARG A 279 15.35 -22.69 -20.63
N ASN A 280 15.07 -23.15 -19.41
CA ASN A 280 14.95 -22.25 -18.25
C ASN A 280 16.28 -21.58 -17.90
N CYS A 281 17.38 -22.34 -17.96
CA CYS A 281 18.72 -21.83 -17.70
C CYS A 281 19.14 -20.82 -18.78
N HIS A 282 18.82 -21.09 -20.04
CA HIS A 282 19.10 -20.22 -21.17
C HIS A 282 18.43 -18.85 -21.00
N ILE A 283 17.11 -18.84 -20.72
CA ILE A 283 16.37 -17.58 -20.52
C ILE A 283 16.84 -16.84 -19.27
N THR A 284 17.11 -17.54 -18.15
CA THR A 284 17.65 -16.92 -16.95
C THR A 284 18.99 -16.22 -17.21
N LYS A 285 19.89 -16.84 -17.96
CA LYS A 285 21.17 -16.22 -18.36
C LYS A 285 20.95 -14.99 -19.25
N ARG A 286 19.98 -15.06 -20.17
CA ARG A 286 19.64 -13.96 -21.06
C ARG A 286 19.13 -12.75 -20.29
N ILE A 287 18.17 -12.98 -19.36
CA ILE A 287 17.66 -11.96 -18.44
C ILE A 287 18.79 -11.33 -17.62
N GLY A 288 19.67 -12.15 -17.04
CA GLY A 288 20.83 -11.66 -16.29
C GLY A 288 21.77 -10.78 -17.13
N GLY A 289 21.96 -11.13 -18.41
CA GLY A 289 22.70 -10.29 -19.36
C GLY A 289 22.03 -8.95 -19.66
N CYS A 290 20.69 -8.92 -19.73
CA CYS A 290 19.89 -7.71 -19.91
C CYS A 290 19.97 -6.79 -18.68
N LEU A 291 19.85 -7.35 -17.49
CA LEU A 291 20.00 -6.63 -16.21
C LEU A 291 21.37 -5.96 -16.09
N LYS A 292 22.43 -6.68 -16.39
CA LYS A 292 23.81 -6.13 -16.36
C LYS A 292 24.02 -4.97 -17.34
N ARG A 293 23.27 -4.90 -18.41
CA ARG A 293 23.30 -3.80 -19.40
C ARG A 293 22.39 -2.64 -19.01
N GLY A 294 21.62 -2.74 -17.92
CA GLY A 294 20.73 -1.70 -17.45
C GLY A 294 19.47 -1.52 -18.31
N LEU A 295 19.01 -2.58 -19.00
CA LEU A 295 17.77 -2.52 -19.76
C LEU A 295 16.57 -2.31 -18.83
N ALA A 296 15.58 -1.57 -19.32
CA ALA A 296 14.33 -1.40 -18.62
C ALA A 296 13.57 -2.73 -18.53
N TRP A 297 12.78 -2.93 -17.47
CA TRP A 297 12.14 -4.22 -17.21
C TRP A 297 11.23 -4.69 -18.36
N TYR A 298 10.51 -3.77 -19.01
CA TYR A 298 9.66 -4.11 -20.15
C TYR A 298 10.47 -4.65 -21.37
N GLU A 299 11.72 -4.17 -21.56
CA GLU A 299 12.63 -4.67 -22.59
C GLU A 299 13.13 -6.07 -22.24
N ILE A 300 13.41 -6.31 -20.95
CA ILE A 300 13.80 -7.63 -20.44
C ILE A 300 12.68 -8.65 -20.62
N GLU A 301 11.42 -8.26 -20.34
CA GLU A 301 10.25 -9.10 -20.57
C GLU A 301 10.11 -9.46 -22.05
N ALA A 302 10.19 -8.49 -22.94
CA ALA A 302 10.11 -8.71 -24.38
C ALA A 302 11.20 -9.68 -24.89
N GLU A 303 12.43 -9.52 -24.43
CA GLU A 303 13.54 -10.40 -24.79
C GLU A 303 13.34 -11.83 -24.23
N ALA A 304 12.86 -11.97 -23.00
CA ALA A 304 12.59 -13.27 -22.38
C ALA A 304 11.49 -14.05 -23.14
N PHE A 305 10.43 -13.38 -23.58
CA PHE A 305 9.38 -14.01 -24.38
C PHE A 305 9.87 -14.41 -25.76
N LYS A 306 10.64 -13.55 -26.42
CA LYS A 306 11.25 -13.84 -27.71
C LYS A 306 12.13 -15.09 -27.67
N GLU A 307 13.00 -15.17 -26.66
CA GLU A 307 13.88 -16.31 -26.44
C GLU A 307 13.09 -17.58 -26.06
N GLY A 308 12.04 -17.43 -25.25
CA GLY A 308 11.16 -18.56 -24.87
C GLY A 308 10.46 -19.19 -26.08
N MET A 309 10.03 -18.37 -27.03
CA MET A 309 9.42 -18.84 -28.28
C MET A 309 10.44 -19.49 -29.22
N ALA A 310 11.70 -19.07 -29.18
CA ALA A 310 12.76 -19.63 -30.00
C ALA A 310 13.29 -20.98 -29.46
N CYS A 311 12.93 -21.37 -28.26
CA CYS A 311 13.28 -22.68 -27.70
C CYS A 311 12.60 -23.83 -28.42
N ASN A 312 13.18 -25.01 -28.32
CA ASN A 312 12.62 -26.24 -28.93
C ASN A 312 12.46 -27.37 -27.86
N PRO A 313 11.20 -27.74 -27.48
CA PRO A 313 9.94 -27.06 -27.85
C PRO A 313 9.85 -25.66 -27.22
N PRO A 314 9.02 -24.75 -27.77
CA PRO A 314 8.81 -23.43 -27.20
C PRO A 314 8.32 -23.50 -25.74
N LEU A 315 8.76 -22.53 -24.93
CA LEU A 315 8.20 -22.36 -23.57
C LEU A 315 6.81 -21.76 -23.65
N SER A 316 5.94 -22.24 -22.78
CA SER A 316 4.63 -21.60 -22.58
C SER A 316 4.78 -20.23 -21.90
N GLU A 317 3.81 -19.34 -22.09
CA GLU A 317 3.76 -18.03 -21.40
C GLU A 317 3.94 -18.18 -19.88
N LYS A 318 3.27 -19.18 -19.28
CA LYS A 318 3.33 -19.46 -17.85
C LYS A 318 4.76 -19.80 -17.39
N GLU A 319 5.52 -20.56 -18.19
CA GLU A 319 6.91 -20.91 -17.90
C GLU A 319 7.82 -19.68 -17.99
N VAL A 320 7.68 -18.85 -19.03
CA VAL A 320 8.46 -17.62 -19.18
C VAL A 320 8.18 -16.63 -18.04
N LEU A 321 6.92 -16.44 -17.67
CA LEU A 321 6.52 -15.60 -16.55
C LEU A 321 7.08 -16.10 -15.21
N ALA A 322 7.13 -17.41 -15.00
CA ALA A 322 7.73 -18.01 -13.80
C ALA A 322 9.23 -17.71 -13.71
N ILE A 323 9.95 -17.77 -14.84
CA ILE A 323 11.38 -17.44 -14.92
C ILE A 323 11.60 -15.95 -14.65
N LEU A 324 10.83 -15.08 -15.30
CA LEU A 324 10.87 -13.63 -15.08
C LEU A 324 10.63 -13.26 -13.61
N LYS A 325 9.60 -13.85 -12.99
CA LYS A 325 9.30 -13.66 -11.57
C LYS A 325 10.45 -14.10 -10.65
N SER A 326 11.13 -15.18 -11.00
CA SER A 326 12.32 -15.64 -10.28
C SER A 326 13.48 -14.65 -10.41
N CYS A 327 13.73 -14.15 -11.62
CA CYS A 327 14.81 -13.22 -11.89
C CYS A 327 14.60 -11.81 -11.29
N ARG A 328 13.35 -11.37 -11.15
CA ARG A 328 13.01 -10.06 -10.58
C ARG A 328 13.45 -9.85 -9.12
N ARG A 329 13.83 -10.94 -8.44
CA ARG A 329 14.38 -10.90 -7.07
C ARG A 329 15.85 -10.50 -7.01
N TYR A 330 16.53 -10.44 -8.16
CA TYR A 330 17.97 -10.21 -8.26
C TYR A 330 18.32 -8.92 -9.05
N GLY A 331 17.29 -8.13 -9.44
CA GLY A 331 17.43 -6.87 -10.17
C GLY A 331 16.92 -5.62 -9.44
#